data_b7f0a81302667f58ca075c6c2b51ce36
#
_entry.id   b7f0a81302667f58ca075c6c2b51ce36
#
_cell.length_a   1.000
_cell.length_b   1.000
_cell.length_c   1.000
_cell.angle_alpha   90.00
_cell.angle_beta   90.00
_cell.angle_gamma   90.00
#
_symmetry.space_group_name_H-M   'P 1'
#
loop_
_entity.id
_entity.type
_entity.pdbx_description
1 polymer ?
#
loop_
_entity_poly.entity_id
_entity_poly.type
_entity_poly.pdbx_seq_one_letter_code
_entity_poly.pdbx_strand_id
1 'polypeptide(L)'
;VAVRVLLRVQPIAPGEYDSDSPVFVFWLLVSVLYRLGQGALLPFTSVVTKPLVETLFGAKLGADVALGGAIDDPYQVTVGKEAILGFNSLVSGNMLYGGKLVCGKVKIGAGALIGVNCVVLPGVEIGEKAVLMGGAHVMPNTKIPAGETWRGNPARKWQ
;
A
#
# COMPACT_ATOMS: atom_id res chain seq x y z
N VAL A 1 12.99 7.95 -9.64
CA VAL A 1 13.71 7.24 -10.72
C VAL A 1 14.70 6.24 -10.12
N ALA A 2 15.59 6.62 -9.18
CA ALA A 2 16.60 5.73 -8.58
C ALA A 2 15.97 4.44 -7.96
N VAL A 3 14.94 4.58 -7.15
CA VAL A 3 14.23 3.44 -6.51
C VAL A 3 13.74 2.42 -7.55
N ARG A 4 13.16 2.88 -8.66
CA ARG A 4 12.68 1.97 -9.72
C ARG A 4 13.81 1.23 -10.44
N VAL A 5 14.97 1.88 -10.60
CA VAL A 5 16.16 1.25 -11.18
C VAL A 5 16.69 0.18 -10.23
N LEU A 6 16.85 0.49 -8.95
CA LEU A 6 17.29 -0.46 -7.93
C LEU A 6 16.38 -1.70 -7.88
N LEU A 7 15.06 -1.49 -7.85
CA LEU A 7 14.08 -2.58 -7.81
C LEU A 7 13.96 -3.39 -9.10
N ARG A 8 14.45 -2.86 -10.25
CA ARG A 8 14.59 -3.65 -11.48
C ARG A 8 15.80 -4.56 -11.45
N VAL A 9 16.88 -4.11 -10.81
CA VAL A 9 18.12 -4.90 -10.66
C VAL A 9 17.92 -5.98 -9.60
N GLN A 10 17.32 -5.62 -8.48
CA GLN A 10 17.07 -6.54 -7.36
C GLN A 10 15.63 -6.36 -6.85
N PRO A 11 14.67 -7.10 -7.40
CA PRO A 11 13.29 -7.02 -6.95
C PRO A 11 13.12 -7.64 -5.55
N ILE A 12 12.35 -6.98 -4.68
CA ILE A 12 11.96 -7.54 -3.39
C ILE A 12 10.69 -8.37 -3.62
N ALA A 13 10.84 -9.69 -3.53
CA ALA A 13 9.72 -10.61 -3.68
C ALA A 13 8.81 -10.60 -2.43
N PRO A 14 7.53 -10.98 -2.55
CA PRO A 14 6.70 -11.29 -1.39
C PRO A 14 7.33 -12.43 -0.57
N GLY A 15 7.35 -12.28 0.76
CA GLY A 15 7.94 -13.27 1.67
C GLY A 15 8.30 -12.70 3.03
N GLU A 16 8.86 -13.55 3.85
CA GLU A 16 9.39 -13.19 5.16
C GLU A 16 10.92 -13.20 5.12
N TYR A 17 11.53 -12.18 5.68
CA TYR A 17 12.98 -11.99 5.68
C TYR A 17 13.46 -11.66 7.09
N ASP A 18 14.47 -12.35 7.56
CA ASP A 18 15.09 -12.06 8.86
C ASP A 18 15.80 -10.70 8.82
N SER A 19 15.91 -10.05 9.99
CA SER A 19 16.48 -8.70 10.11
C SER A 19 17.98 -8.64 9.79
N ASP A 20 18.68 -9.77 9.76
CA ASP A 20 20.08 -9.88 9.35
C ASP A 20 20.26 -10.26 7.87
N SER A 21 19.16 -10.47 7.15
CA SER A 21 19.21 -10.86 5.74
C SER A 21 19.66 -9.71 4.83
N PRO A 22 20.38 -10.00 3.72
CA PRO A 22 20.74 -8.98 2.73
C PRO A 22 19.50 -8.28 2.13
N VAL A 23 18.37 -8.99 2.06
CA VAL A 23 17.11 -8.43 1.54
C VAL A 23 16.55 -7.37 2.47
N PHE A 24 16.66 -7.57 3.79
CA PHE A 24 16.25 -6.57 4.78
C PHE A 24 17.07 -5.28 4.65
N VAL A 25 18.39 -5.41 4.54
CA VAL A 25 19.29 -4.25 4.37
C VAL A 25 18.97 -3.50 3.07
N PHE A 26 18.73 -4.23 1.99
CA PHE A 26 18.36 -3.65 0.71
C PHE A 26 16.99 -2.94 0.78
N TRP A 27 15.99 -3.58 1.42
CA TRP A 27 14.69 -2.96 1.67
C TRP A 27 14.82 -1.67 2.49
N LEU A 28 15.65 -1.67 3.53
CA LEU A 28 15.90 -0.48 4.35
C LEU A 28 16.46 0.67 3.49
N LEU A 29 17.44 0.37 2.64
CA LEU A 29 17.99 1.37 1.70
C LEU A 29 16.92 1.93 0.77
N VAL A 30 16.12 1.07 0.16
CA VAL A 30 15.03 1.46 -0.74
C VAL A 30 14.01 2.32 0.00
N SER A 31 13.64 1.94 1.23
CA SER A 31 12.68 2.66 2.07
C SER A 31 13.19 4.05 2.45
N VAL A 32 14.46 4.18 2.81
CA VAL A 32 15.08 5.49 3.11
C VAL A 32 15.07 6.38 1.87
N LEU A 33 15.50 5.88 0.72
CA LEU A 33 15.52 6.64 -0.53
C LEU A 33 14.11 7.08 -0.97
N TYR A 34 13.14 6.20 -0.83
CA TYR A 34 11.74 6.49 -1.11
C TYR A 34 11.20 7.59 -0.19
N ARG A 35 11.40 7.47 1.14
CA ARG A 35 10.92 8.45 2.12
C ARG A 35 11.59 9.82 1.96
N LEU A 36 12.89 9.86 1.65
CA LEU A 36 13.60 11.10 1.33
C LEU A 36 13.03 11.75 0.06
N GLY A 37 12.77 10.94 -0.98
CA GLY A 37 12.16 11.43 -2.22
C GLY A 37 10.75 11.96 -2.00
N GLN A 38 9.91 11.26 -1.24
CA GLN A 38 8.59 11.76 -0.85
C GLN A 38 8.70 13.07 -0.04
N GLY A 39 9.58 13.12 0.95
CA GLY A 39 9.79 14.32 1.77
C GLY A 39 10.17 15.54 0.94
N ALA A 40 11.02 15.37 -0.06
CA ALA A 40 11.40 16.44 -0.97
C ALA A 40 10.23 16.94 -1.85
N LEU A 41 9.27 16.07 -2.15
CA LEU A 41 8.11 16.38 -2.98
C LEU A 41 6.88 16.82 -2.17
N LEU A 42 6.90 16.69 -0.83
CA LEU A 42 5.79 17.05 0.06
C LEU A 42 5.18 18.44 -0.22
N PRO A 43 5.97 19.53 -0.46
CA PRO A 43 5.39 20.84 -0.72
C PRO A 43 4.54 20.90 -1.99
N PHE A 44 4.73 19.94 -2.89
CA PHE A 44 4.05 19.87 -4.19
C PHE A 44 2.98 18.78 -4.23
N THR A 45 2.76 18.06 -3.12
CA THR A 45 1.77 16.99 -3.06
C THR A 45 0.42 17.51 -2.60
N SER A 46 -0.59 17.34 -3.45
CA SER A 46 -2.01 17.51 -3.14
C SER A 46 -2.73 16.18 -3.41
N VAL A 47 -3.99 16.09 -3.07
CA VAL A 47 -4.81 14.90 -3.40
C VAL A 47 -4.77 14.58 -4.90
N VAL A 48 -4.62 15.62 -5.74
CA VAL A 48 -4.56 15.49 -7.20
C VAL A 48 -3.18 15.03 -7.69
N THR A 49 -2.09 15.54 -7.10
CA THR A 49 -0.72 15.23 -7.55
C THR A 49 -0.12 14.00 -6.88
N LYS A 50 -0.64 13.59 -5.74
CA LYS A 50 -0.16 12.45 -4.96
C LYS A 50 -0.15 11.13 -5.75
N PRO A 51 -1.18 10.78 -6.56
CA PRO A 51 -1.13 9.60 -7.41
C PRO A 51 0.07 9.59 -8.38
N LEU A 52 0.42 10.74 -8.94
CA LEU A 52 1.59 10.86 -9.80
C LEU A 52 2.88 10.56 -9.02
N VAL A 53 3.03 11.13 -7.83
CA VAL A 53 4.20 10.90 -6.97
C VAL A 53 4.34 9.43 -6.61
N GLU A 54 3.27 8.79 -6.16
CA GLU A 54 3.30 7.35 -5.81
C GLU A 54 3.63 6.47 -7.04
N THR A 55 3.13 6.85 -8.21
CA THR A 55 3.48 6.16 -9.47
C THR A 55 4.96 6.31 -9.80
N LEU A 56 5.60 7.45 -9.55
CA LEU A 56 7.03 7.63 -9.73
C LEU A 56 7.86 6.68 -8.86
N PHE A 57 7.37 6.34 -7.67
CA PHE A 57 8.00 5.38 -6.76
C PHE A 57 7.60 3.92 -6.98
N GLY A 58 6.75 3.63 -7.95
CA GLY A 58 6.48 2.28 -8.43
C GLY A 58 5.09 1.75 -8.17
N ALA A 59 4.20 2.50 -7.54
CA ALA A 59 2.79 2.12 -7.42
C ALA A 59 2.15 1.99 -8.82
N LYS A 60 1.27 1.00 -8.95
CA LYS A 60 0.45 0.82 -10.15
C LYS A 60 -0.94 1.37 -9.85
N LEU A 61 -1.20 2.58 -10.28
CA LEU A 61 -2.48 3.25 -10.05
C LEU A 61 -3.28 3.34 -11.36
N GLY A 62 -4.55 2.96 -11.27
CA GLY A 62 -5.52 3.16 -12.36
C GLY A 62 -5.90 4.63 -12.55
N ALA A 63 -6.71 4.91 -13.57
CA ALA A 63 -7.25 6.24 -13.79
C ALA A 63 -8.17 6.68 -12.64
N ASP A 64 -8.20 7.98 -12.37
CA ASP A 64 -9.14 8.63 -11.44
C ASP A 64 -9.10 8.09 -9.99
N VAL A 65 -7.92 7.62 -9.55
CA VAL A 65 -7.70 7.23 -8.15
C VAL A 65 -7.60 8.46 -7.27
N ALA A 66 -8.47 8.55 -6.24
CA ALA A 66 -8.39 9.60 -5.22
C ALA A 66 -7.54 9.11 -4.03
N LEU A 67 -6.43 9.79 -3.78
CA LEU A 67 -5.43 9.36 -2.79
C LEU A 67 -5.34 10.33 -1.61
N GLY A 68 -6.24 10.19 -0.62
CA GLY A 68 -6.21 10.93 0.63
C GLY A 68 -5.31 10.32 1.71
N GLY A 69 -5.01 9.03 1.60
CA GLY A 69 -4.15 8.27 2.50
C GLY A 69 -2.68 8.21 2.09
N ALA A 70 -1.92 7.32 2.70
CA ALA A 70 -0.52 7.03 2.38
C ALA A 70 -0.35 5.62 1.80
N ILE A 71 0.61 5.47 0.89
CA ILE A 71 1.07 4.17 0.40
C ILE A 71 2.49 3.98 0.90
N ASP A 72 2.75 2.90 1.60
CA ASP A 72 4.10 2.48 2.01
C ASP A 72 4.55 1.31 1.14
N ASP A 73 5.79 1.36 0.67
CA ASP A 73 6.32 0.45 -0.37
C ASP A 73 5.46 0.45 -1.67
N PRO A 74 5.33 1.60 -2.35
CA PRO A 74 4.41 1.75 -3.49
C PRO A 74 4.64 0.73 -4.61
N TYR A 75 5.86 0.22 -4.77
CA TYR A 75 6.18 -0.83 -5.74
C TYR A 75 5.51 -2.18 -5.47
N GLN A 76 4.96 -2.39 -4.25
CA GLN A 76 4.16 -3.57 -3.89
C GLN A 76 2.65 -3.33 -4.07
N VAL A 77 2.22 -2.11 -4.37
CA VAL A 77 0.80 -1.72 -4.33
C VAL A 77 0.24 -1.52 -5.74
N THR A 78 -0.91 -2.13 -5.97
CA THR A 78 -1.71 -1.92 -7.20
C THR A 78 -3.10 -1.47 -6.80
N VAL A 79 -3.57 -0.37 -7.38
CA VAL A 79 -4.90 0.22 -7.12
C VAL A 79 -5.64 0.34 -8.44
N GLY A 80 -6.84 -0.20 -8.51
CA GLY A 80 -7.72 -0.14 -9.67
C GLY A 80 -8.27 1.27 -9.91
N LYS A 81 -8.80 1.49 -11.10
CA LYS A 81 -9.40 2.76 -11.50
C LYS A 81 -10.53 3.18 -10.55
N GLU A 82 -10.72 4.50 -10.39
CA GLU A 82 -11.82 5.07 -9.59
C GLU A 82 -11.85 4.63 -8.13
N ALA A 83 -10.78 4.00 -7.61
CA ALA A 83 -10.70 3.64 -6.21
C ALA A 83 -10.40 4.88 -5.35
N ILE A 84 -10.92 4.88 -4.13
CA ILE A 84 -10.75 5.98 -3.18
C ILE A 84 -10.03 5.47 -1.95
N LEU A 85 -8.88 6.06 -1.64
CA LEU A 85 -8.17 5.88 -0.38
C LEU A 85 -8.44 7.10 0.51
N GLY A 86 -9.22 6.90 1.56
CA GLY A 86 -9.66 7.94 2.48
C GLY A 86 -8.53 8.62 3.21
N PHE A 87 -8.83 9.78 3.78
CA PHE A 87 -7.85 10.56 4.54
C PHE A 87 -7.22 9.73 5.67
N ASN A 88 -5.91 9.87 5.83
CA ASN A 88 -5.13 9.18 6.86
C ASN A 88 -5.24 7.64 6.81
N SER A 89 -5.68 7.04 5.71
CA SER A 89 -5.56 5.60 5.51
C SER A 89 -4.12 5.23 5.17
N LEU A 90 -3.70 4.03 5.55
CA LEU A 90 -2.40 3.47 5.23
C LEU A 90 -2.57 2.17 4.45
N VAL A 91 -1.95 2.10 3.28
CA VAL A 91 -1.81 0.87 2.50
C VAL A 91 -0.33 0.50 2.49
N SER A 92 0.02 -0.61 3.13
CA SER A 92 1.42 -1.02 3.28
C SER A 92 1.71 -2.34 2.59
N GLY A 93 2.75 -2.36 1.76
CA GLY A 93 3.32 -3.57 1.18
C GLY A 93 4.27 -4.32 2.11
N ASN A 94 4.52 -3.80 3.30
CA ASN A 94 5.41 -4.40 4.30
C ASN A 94 4.86 -4.29 5.71
N MET A 95 5.39 -5.12 6.60
CA MET A 95 5.27 -4.97 8.05
C MET A 95 6.47 -5.60 8.75
N LEU A 96 6.84 -5.06 9.90
CA LEU A 96 7.83 -5.68 10.79
C LEU A 96 7.08 -6.41 11.90
N TYR A 97 7.32 -7.71 12.01
CA TYR A 97 6.70 -8.54 13.03
C TYR A 97 7.61 -9.68 13.45
N GLY A 98 7.76 -9.89 14.78
CA GLY A 98 8.57 -10.98 15.34
C GLY A 98 10.04 -10.96 14.90
N GLY A 99 10.64 -9.77 14.70
CA GLY A 99 12.02 -9.64 14.22
C GLY A 99 12.22 -9.91 12.73
N LYS A 100 11.13 -10.07 12.00
CA LYS A 100 11.15 -10.29 10.55
C LYS A 100 10.49 -9.15 9.78
N LEU A 101 10.97 -8.93 8.57
CA LEU A 101 10.29 -8.12 7.55
C LEU A 101 9.35 -9.02 6.74
N VAL A 102 8.07 -8.73 6.77
CA VAL A 102 7.05 -9.39 5.96
C VAL A 102 6.69 -8.49 4.80
N CYS A 103 6.94 -8.93 3.57
CA CYS A 103 6.58 -8.23 2.34
C CYS A 103 5.44 -8.94 1.62
N GLY A 104 4.48 -8.18 1.10
CA GLY A 104 3.36 -8.75 0.36
C GLY A 104 2.74 -7.76 -0.60
N LYS A 105 2.36 -8.23 -1.78
CA LYS A 105 1.68 -7.39 -2.77
C LYS A 105 0.27 -7.08 -2.30
N VAL A 106 -0.09 -5.80 -2.29
CA VAL A 106 -1.45 -5.34 -2.02
C VAL A 106 -2.14 -5.00 -3.32
N LYS A 107 -3.36 -5.52 -3.47
CA LYS A 107 -4.21 -5.24 -4.64
C LYS A 107 -5.54 -4.65 -4.17
N ILE A 108 -5.89 -3.51 -4.71
CA ILE A 108 -7.17 -2.83 -4.47
C ILE A 108 -7.91 -2.77 -5.80
N GLY A 109 -9.12 -3.32 -5.83
CA GLY A 109 -9.96 -3.41 -7.03
C GLY A 109 -10.52 -2.06 -7.47
N ALA A 110 -11.02 -2.03 -8.71
CA ALA A 110 -11.63 -0.83 -9.27
C ALA A 110 -12.86 -0.39 -8.46
N GLY A 111 -12.99 0.92 -8.25
CA GLY A 111 -14.13 1.50 -7.50
C GLY A 111 -14.18 1.11 -6.02
N ALA A 112 -13.14 0.47 -5.47
CA ALA A 112 -13.11 0.15 -4.05
C ALA A 112 -12.96 1.41 -3.19
N LEU A 113 -13.61 1.43 -2.04
CA LEU A 113 -13.55 2.52 -1.07
C LEU A 113 -12.80 2.06 0.18
N ILE A 114 -11.66 2.67 0.44
CA ILE A 114 -10.93 2.52 1.69
C ILE A 114 -11.27 3.73 2.55
N GLY A 115 -11.98 3.50 3.66
CA GLY A 115 -12.44 4.56 4.56
C GLY A 115 -11.28 5.31 5.24
N VAL A 116 -11.61 6.40 5.91
CA VAL A 116 -10.65 7.19 6.70
C VAL A 116 -10.03 6.35 7.82
N ASN A 117 -8.75 6.60 8.12
CA ASN A 117 -8.01 5.89 9.19
C ASN A 117 -7.98 4.35 9.04
N CYS A 118 -8.20 3.82 7.84
CA CYS A 118 -8.05 2.38 7.59
C CYS A 118 -6.58 2.00 7.48
N VAL A 119 -6.27 0.77 7.86
CA VAL A 119 -4.95 0.16 7.65
C VAL A 119 -5.12 -1.12 6.85
N VAL A 120 -4.39 -1.19 5.74
CA VAL A 120 -4.34 -2.36 4.86
C VAL A 120 -2.93 -2.92 4.87
N LEU A 121 -2.77 -4.15 5.34
CA LEU A 121 -1.48 -4.80 5.57
C LEU A 121 -1.02 -5.65 4.38
N PRO A 122 0.24 -6.13 4.38
CA PRO A 122 0.82 -6.87 3.25
C PRO A 122 0.00 -8.08 2.80
N GLY A 123 -0.01 -8.33 1.49
CA GLY A 123 -0.67 -9.50 0.91
C GLY A 123 -2.19 -9.41 0.80
N VAL A 124 -2.79 -8.27 1.17
CA VAL A 124 -4.24 -8.06 1.12
C VAL A 124 -4.72 -7.88 -0.33
N GLU A 125 -5.81 -8.54 -0.66
CA GLU A 125 -6.54 -8.38 -1.91
C GLU A 125 -7.96 -7.87 -1.63
N ILE A 126 -8.28 -6.68 -2.11
CA ILE A 126 -9.61 -6.06 -1.97
C ILE A 126 -10.28 -6.08 -3.34
N GLY A 127 -11.45 -6.70 -3.42
CA GLY A 127 -12.21 -6.83 -4.65
C GLY A 127 -12.80 -5.52 -5.16
N GLU A 128 -13.30 -5.54 -6.40
CA GLU A 128 -13.93 -4.38 -7.02
C GLU A 128 -15.14 -3.90 -6.21
N LYS A 129 -15.29 -2.58 -6.09
CA LYS A 129 -16.40 -1.94 -5.37
C LYS A 129 -16.58 -2.40 -3.92
N ALA A 130 -15.57 -3.07 -3.33
CA ALA A 130 -15.59 -3.39 -1.91
C ALA A 130 -15.40 -2.13 -1.07
N VAL A 131 -15.96 -2.13 0.13
CA VAL A 131 -15.95 -0.97 1.03
C VAL A 131 -15.30 -1.37 2.36
N LEU A 132 -14.26 -0.65 2.74
CA LEU A 132 -13.74 -0.63 4.11
C LEU A 132 -14.31 0.57 4.84
N MET A 133 -15.05 0.33 5.89
CA MET A 133 -15.54 1.41 6.76
C MET A 133 -14.38 2.05 7.56
N GLY A 134 -14.55 3.32 7.92
CA GLY A 134 -13.51 4.06 8.64
C GLY A 134 -12.98 3.32 9.86
N GLY A 135 -11.66 3.37 10.04
CA GLY A 135 -10.95 2.70 11.15
C GLY A 135 -10.78 1.19 10.99
N ALA A 136 -11.14 0.61 9.85
CA ALA A 136 -10.95 -0.83 9.64
C ALA A 136 -9.46 -1.19 9.50
N HIS A 137 -9.04 -2.28 10.17
CA HIS A 137 -7.70 -2.85 10.06
C HIS A 137 -7.75 -4.22 9.37
N VAL A 138 -7.23 -4.28 8.15
CA VAL A 138 -7.20 -5.51 7.35
C VAL A 138 -5.89 -6.24 7.58
N MET A 139 -5.97 -7.41 8.18
CA MET A 139 -4.81 -8.23 8.54
C MET A 139 -4.11 -8.79 7.29
N PRO A 140 -2.82 -9.18 7.39
CA PRO A 140 -2.06 -9.69 6.26
C PRO A 140 -2.76 -10.86 5.55
N ASN A 141 -2.57 -10.92 4.23
CA ASN A 141 -3.09 -12.00 3.36
C ASN A 141 -4.61 -12.15 3.36
N THR A 142 -5.35 -11.16 3.86
CA THR A 142 -6.83 -11.18 3.82
C THR A 142 -7.33 -10.92 2.40
N LYS A 143 -8.35 -11.69 2.00
CA LYS A 143 -9.05 -11.48 0.73
C LYS A 143 -10.47 -10.99 1.01
N ILE A 144 -10.79 -9.82 0.47
CA ILE A 144 -12.11 -9.20 0.55
C ILE A 144 -12.78 -9.32 -0.81
N PRO A 145 -13.88 -10.08 -0.92
CA PRO A 145 -14.61 -10.22 -2.18
C PRO A 145 -15.15 -8.90 -2.72
N ALA A 146 -15.42 -8.88 -4.02
CA ALA A 146 -16.01 -7.72 -4.68
C ALA A 146 -17.38 -7.36 -4.09
N GLY A 147 -17.63 -6.07 -3.92
CA GLY A 147 -18.91 -5.53 -3.43
C GLY A 147 -19.18 -5.74 -1.93
N GLU A 148 -18.28 -6.40 -1.21
CA GLU A 148 -18.47 -6.59 0.23
C GLU A 148 -18.09 -5.36 1.04
N THR A 149 -18.79 -5.14 2.16
CA THR A 149 -18.46 -4.12 3.16
C THR A 149 -17.83 -4.77 4.38
N TRP A 150 -16.67 -4.24 4.81
CA TRP A 150 -15.92 -4.75 5.95
C TRP A 150 -15.63 -3.65 6.94
N ARG A 151 -15.57 -3.98 8.25
CA ARG A 151 -15.28 -3.03 9.33
C ARG A 151 -14.56 -3.67 10.51
N GLY A 152 -14.02 -2.81 11.38
CA GLY A 152 -13.46 -3.21 12.68
C GLY A 152 -11.97 -3.50 12.65
N ASN A 153 -11.42 -3.87 13.80
CA ASN A 153 -10.04 -4.28 14.02
C ASN A 153 -10.00 -5.55 14.87
N PRO A 154 -9.65 -6.72 14.33
CA PRO A 154 -9.42 -6.99 12.89
C PRO A 154 -10.70 -6.83 12.05
N ALA A 155 -10.53 -6.42 10.80
CA ALA A 155 -11.66 -6.22 9.89
C ALA A 155 -12.42 -7.53 9.63
N ARG A 156 -13.73 -7.44 9.63
CA ARG A 156 -14.66 -8.55 9.34
C ARG A 156 -15.78 -8.05 8.44
N LYS A 157 -16.34 -8.97 7.69
CA LYS A 157 -17.51 -8.69 6.86
C LYS A 157 -18.63 -8.09 7.73
N TRP A 158 -19.18 -7.01 7.23
CA TRP A 158 -20.37 -6.39 7.81
C TRP A 158 -21.59 -6.85 7.02
N GLN A 159 -22.59 -7.31 7.76
CA GLN A 159 -23.84 -7.79 7.17
C GLN A 159 -24.63 -6.67 6.54
#